data_2a57145fc8b06aa8c58cdec60730037d
#
_entry.id   2a57145fc8b06aa8c58cdec60730037d
#
_cell.length_a   1.000
_cell.length_b   1.000
_cell.length_c   1.000
_cell.angle_alpha   90.00
_cell.angle_beta   90.00
_cell.angle_gamma   90.00
#
_symmetry.space_group_name_H-M   'P 1'
#
loop_
_entity.id
_entity.type
_entity.pdbx_description
1 polymer ?
#
loop_
_entity_poly.entity_id
_entity_poly.type
_entity_poly.pdbx_seq_one_letter_code
_entity_poly.pdbx_strand_id
1 'polypeptide(L)'
;MAITKIHPIKSTLNLAIDYIINEAKTDEKILVTTNNCFPATAHTQFLKTREDNNVKGTVLTRHLIQSFLPNETTPEQAHQIGLDLCNKILKDEYEFVLTTHIDKGHIHNHITFNNVNMVTGKCYQSNKKSYHKIRYQSDKLCKENNLVVIDEHYETYNIKLVASHGMKMNSLRKDFLGKASYNLILIKPLNNQKTX
;
A
#
# COMPACT_ATOMS: atom_id res chain seq x y z
N MET A 1 8.19 -4.99 7.07
CA MET A 1 8.36 -4.10 5.89
C MET A 1 7.08 -4.07 5.09
N ALA A 2 6.61 -2.89 4.72
CA ALA A 2 5.46 -2.81 3.83
C ALA A 2 5.89 -2.38 2.43
N ILE A 3 5.32 -3.04 1.42
CA ILE A 3 5.51 -2.67 0.01
C ILE A 3 4.26 -1.93 -0.45
N THR A 4 4.45 -0.78 -1.09
CA THR A 4 3.33 0.02 -1.59
C THR A 4 3.27 -0.01 -3.11
N LYS A 5 2.04 -0.04 -3.65
CA LYS A 5 1.77 -0.05 -5.08
C LYS A 5 0.49 0.75 -5.34
N ILE A 6 0.51 1.67 -6.28
CA ILE A 6 -0.66 2.48 -6.62
C ILE A 6 -0.95 2.41 -8.12
N HIS A 7 -2.22 2.27 -8.47
CA HIS A 7 -2.65 2.25 -9.87
C HIS A 7 -4.02 2.94 -10.05
N PRO A 8 -4.29 3.45 -11.26
CA PRO A 8 -5.57 4.09 -11.55
C PRO A 8 -6.66 3.06 -11.86
N ILE A 9 -7.88 3.35 -11.47
CA ILE A 9 -9.07 2.65 -11.92
C ILE A 9 -9.84 3.62 -12.83
N LYS A 10 -10.14 3.19 -14.06
CA LYS A 10 -10.78 4.01 -15.09
C LYS A 10 -12.19 3.53 -15.45
N SER A 11 -12.55 2.32 -15.03
CA SER A 11 -13.84 1.70 -15.30
C SER A 11 -14.16 0.73 -14.15
N THR A 12 -15.35 0.20 -14.13
CA THR A 12 -15.75 -0.84 -13.16
C THR A 12 -15.46 -0.47 -11.69
N LEU A 13 -15.74 0.79 -11.33
CA LEU A 13 -15.52 1.30 -9.98
C LEU A 13 -16.28 0.49 -8.91
N ASN A 14 -17.54 0.15 -9.19
CA ASN A 14 -18.37 -0.69 -8.33
C ASN A 14 -17.69 -2.05 -8.06
N LEU A 15 -17.23 -2.73 -9.13
CA LEU A 15 -16.55 -4.02 -9.01
C LEU A 15 -15.25 -3.92 -8.20
N ALA A 16 -14.52 -2.81 -8.37
CA ALA A 16 -13.28 -2.59 -7.63
C ALA A 16 -13.54 -2.39 -6.13
N ILE A 17 -14.59 -1.66 -5.77
CA ILE A 17 -14.99 -1.46 -4.37
C ILE A 17 -15.55 -2.76 -3.78
N ASP A 18 -16.44 -3.43 -4.51
CA ASP A 18 -16.99 -4.72 -4.10
C ASP A 18 -15.90 -5.76 -3.87
N TYR A 19 -14.88 -5.78 -4.73
CA TYR A 19 -13.73 -6.69 -4.60
C TYR A 19 -12.97 -6.49 -3.28
N ILE A 20 -12.73 -5.25 -2.87
CA ILE A 20 -11.97 -4.98 -1.64
C ILE A 20 -12.81 -5.15 -0.37
N ILE A 21 -14.14 -5.10 -0.50
CA ILE A 21 -15.07 -5.30 0.63
C ILE A 21 -15.47 -6.79 0.76
N ASN A 22 -15.06 -7.64 -0.18
CA ASN A 22 -15.48 -9.04 -0.25
C ASN A 22 -15.03 -9.84 0.99
N GLU A 23 -16.00 -10.31 1.75
CA GLU A 23 -15.83 -11.05 3.00
C GLU A 23 -14.99 -12.32 2.86
N ALA A 24 -15.10 -13.01 1.71
CA ALA A 24 -14.38 -14.26 1.48
C ALA A 24 -12.85 -14.11 1.47
N LYS A 25 -12.34 -12.88 1.35
CA LYS A 25 -10.90 -12.59 1.34
C LYS A 25 -10.36 -12.07 2.66
N THR A 26 -11.22 -11.96 3.67
CA THR A 26 -10.87 -11.35 4.94
C THR A 26 -10.94 -12.33 6.13
N ASP A 27 -11.06 -13.62 5.86
CA ASP A 27 -11.20 -14.69 6.90
C ASP A 27 -12.22 -14.32 7.98
N GLU A 28 -13.38 -13.79 7.57
CA GLU A 28 -14.49 -13.34 8.43
C GLU A 28 -14.16 -12.14 9.35
N LYS A 29 -12.95 -11.62 9.29
CA LYS A 29 -12.58 -10.41 10.04
C LYS A 29 -12.42 -9.25 9.06
N ILE A 30 -13.52 -8.59 8.74
CA ILE A 30 -13.48 -7.41 7.88
C ILE A 30 -13.08 -6.22 8.73
N LEU A 31 -11.85 -5.76 8.54
CA LEU A 31 -11.46 -4.44 9.02
C LEU A 31 -11.70 -3.48 7.86
N VAL A 32 -12.76 -2.70 7.94
CA VAL A 32 -13.13 -1.71 6.94
C VAL A 32 -13.27 -0.34 7.62
N THR A 33 -12.57 0.64 7.09
CA THR A 33 -12.72 2.04 7.49
C THR A 33 -12.97 2.89 6.25
N THR A 34 -13.89 3.82 6.35
CA THR A 34 -14.17 4.76 5.26
C THR A 34 -14.03 6.20 5.75
N ASN A 35 -13.79 7.09 4.81
CA ASN A 35 -13.74 8.52 5.06
C ASN A 35 -14.69 9.23 4.09
N ASN A 36 -15.63 9.99 4.65
CA ASN A 36 -16.63 10.79 3.90
C ASN A 36 -17.44 9.97 2.88
N CYS A 37 -17.56 8.67 3.10
CA CYS A 37 -18.40 7.77 2.28
C CYS A 37 -18.83 6.57 3.13
N PHE A 38 -19.82 5.83 2.64
CA PHE A 38 -20.26 4.57 3.24
C PHE A 38 -19.85 3.42 2.34
N PRO A 39 -19.38 2.28 2.88
CA PRO A 39 -18.89 1.17 2.06
C PRO A 39 -19.87 0.76 0.95
N ALA A 40 -21.15 0.60 1.30
CA ALA A 40 -22.19 0.14 0.36
C ALA A 40 -22.49 1.11 -0.79
N THR A 41 -22.21 2.40 -0.62
CA THR A 41 -22.53 3.46 -1.60
C THR A 41 -21.31 4.24 -2.06
N ALA A 42 -20.11 3.81 -1.69
CA ALA A 42 -18.88 4.54 -1.98
C ALA A 42 -18.72 4.85 -3.47
N HIS A 43 -19.02 3.87 -4.35
CA HIS A 43 -18.89 4.07 -5.79
C HIS A 43 -19.80 5.21 -6.29
N THR A 44 -21.04 5.27 -5.80
CA THR A 44 -22.00 6.31 -6.18
C THR A 44 -21.58 7.67 -5.63
N GLN A 45 -21.10 7.70 -4.39
CA GLN A 45 -20.62 8.93 -3.75
C GLN A 45 -19.39 9.49 -4.48
N PHE A 46 -18.44 8.63 -4.86
CA PHE A 46 -17.26 9.04 -5.65
C PHE A 46 -17.67 9.66 -6.99
N LEU A 47 -18.64 9.04 -7.69
CA LEU A 47 -19.15 9.56 -8.97
C LEU A 47 -19.86 10.89 -8.76
N LYS A 48 -20.65 11.02 -7.71
CA LYS A 48 -21.34 12.28 -7.37
C LYS A 48 -20.33 13.41 -7.13
N THR A 49 -19.30 13.18 -6.35
CA THR A 49 -18.24 14.18 -6.10
C THR A 49 -17.58 14.62 -7.39
N ARG A 50 -17.36 13.70 -8.34
CA ARG A 50 -16.80 14.01 -9.66
C ARG A 50 -17.76 14.87 -10.47
N GLU A 51 -19.05 14.53 -10.47
CA GLU A 51 -20.10 15.26 -11.18
C GLU A 51 -20.21 16.70 -10.63
N ASP A 52 -20.31 16.84 -9.32
CA ASP A 52 -20.45 18.14 -8.64
C ASP A 52 -19.27 19.07 -8.95
N ASN A 53 -18.08 18.50 -9.20
CA ASN A 53 -16.87 19.26 -9.54
C ASN A 53 -16.59 19.32 -11.06
N ASN A 54 -17.52 18.85 -11.91
CA ASN A 54 -17.41 18.86 -13.38
C ASN A 54 -16.12 18.19 -13.90
N VAL A 55 -15.65 17.12 -13.23
CA VAL A 55 -14.40 16.44 -13.60
C VAL A 55 -14.64 15.46 -14.76
N LYS A 56 -13.99 15.73 -15.90
CA LYS A 56 -14.11 14.96 -17.15
C LYS A 56 -12.99 13.95 -17.38
N GLY A 57 -12.00 13.87 -16.49
CA GLY A 57 -10.87 12.96 -16.63
C GLY A 57 -11.29 11.48 -16.56
N THR A 58 -10.56 10.60 -17.24
CA THR A 58 -10.89 9.17 -17.32
C THR A 58 -10.61 8.38 -16.04
N VAL A 59 -9.71 8.86 -15.18
CA VAL A 59 -9.39 8.16 -13.92
C VAL A 59 -10.48 8.44 -12.90
N LEU A 60 -11.19 7.40 -12.49
CA LEU A 60 -12.28 7.50 -11.51
C LEU A 60 -11.73 7.50 -10.08
N THR A 61 -10.81 6.58 -9.81
CA THR A 61 -10.29 6.38 -8.47
C THR A 61 -8.85 5.87 -8.54
N ARG A 62 -8.15 5.90 -7.41
CA ARG A 62 -6.83 5.30 -7.22
C ARG A 62 -6.94 4.13 -6.26
N HIS A 63 -6.28 3.04 -6.58
CA HIS A 63 -6.16 1.88 -5.71
C HIS A 63 -4.71 1.79 -5.23
N LEU A 64 -4.51 1.99 -3.95
CA LEU A 64 -3.22 1.86 -3.27
C LEU A 64 -3.24 0.56 -2.46
N ILE A 65 -2.25 -0.27 -2.67
CA ILE A 65 -2.05 -1.52 -1.93
C ILE A 65 -0.82 -1.32 -1.03
N GLN A 66 -0.95 -1.73 0.23
CA GLN A 66 0.16 -1.76 1.20
C GLN A 66 0.25 -3.19 1.73
N SER A 67 1.30 -3.92 1.37
CA SER A 67 1.47 -5.35 1.69
C SER A 67 2.56 -5.52 2.74
N PHE A 68 2.26 -6.30 3.78
CA PHE A 68 3.19 -6.56 4.88
C PHE A 68 3.87 -7.92 4.72
N LEU A 69 5.01 -8.12 5.37
CA LEU A 69 5.67 -9.42 5.41
C LEU A 69 4.83 -10.43 6.21
N PRO A 70 4.87 -11.71 5.85
CA PRO A 70 4.17 -12.73 6.63
C PRO A 70 4.58 -12.71 8.11
N ASN A 71 3.61 -12.79 8.99
CA ASN A 71 3.79 -12.86 10.45
C ASN A 71 4.51 -11.65 11.07
N GLU A 72 4.63 -10.54 10.33
CA GLU A 72 5.28 -9.31 10.82
C GLU A 72 4.35 -8.45 11.67
N THR A 73 3.05 -8.52 11.42
CA THR A 73 2.05 -7.64 12.03
C THR A 73 0.73 -8.39 12.22
N THR A 74 -0.16 -7.83 13.04
CA THR A 74 -1.55 -8.31 13.15
C THR A 74 -2.45 -7.55 12.18
N PRO A 75 -3.62 -8.10 11.83
CA PRO A 75 -4.58 -7.38 10.99
C PRO A 75 -4.97 -6.00 11.53
N GLU A 76 -5.16 -5.90 12.85
CA GLU A 76 -5.54 -4.66 13.54
C GLU A 76 -4.42 -3.62 13.44
N GLN A 77 -3.17 -4.03 13.68
CA GLN A 77 -2.00 -3.15 13.56
C GLN A 77 -1.81 -2.70 12.11
N ALA A 78 -1.92 -3.62 11.15
CA ALA A 78 -1.83 -3.30 9.72
C ALA A 78 -2.92 -2.30 9.30
N HIS A 79 -4.14 -2.50 9.77
CA HIS A 79 -5.29 -1.61 9.49
C HIS A 79 -5.02 -0.21 10.03
N GLN A 80 -4.54 -0.11 11.28
CA GLN A 80 -4.21 1.20 11.89
C GLN A 80 -3.10 1.90 11.11
N ILE A 81 -2.06 1.18 10.70
CA ILE A 81 -0.98 1.72 9.86
C ILE A 81 -1.55 2.23 8.52
N GLY A 82 -2.49 1.49 7.93
CA GLY A 82 -3.17 1.89 6.70
C GLY A 82 -3.99 3.17 6.88
N LEU A 83 -4.72 3.27 7.98
CA LEU A 83 -5.52 4.46 8.32
C LEU A 83 -4.62 5.69 8.55
N ASP A 84 -3.53 5.51 9.29
CA ASP A 84 -2.56 6.58 9.51
C ASP A 84 -1.90 7.03 8.20
N LEU A 85 -1.64 6.07 7.29
CA LEU A 85 -1.14 6.40 5.95
C LEU A 85 -2.16 7.22 5.17
N CYS A 86 -3.44 6.84 5.19
CA CYS A 86 -4.51 7.64 4.57
C CYS A 86 -4.51 9.07 5.10
N ASN A 87 -4.46 9.24 6.41
CA ASN A 87 -4.46 10.56 7.06
C ASN A 87 -3.24 11.41 6.62
N LYS A 88 -2.07 10.79 6.46
CA LYS A 88 -0.84 11.49 6.03
C LYS A 88 -0.86 11.90 4.56
N ILE A 89 -1.43 11.07 3.68
CA ILE A 89 -1.34 11.31 2.22
C ILE A 89 -2.60 11.95 1.64
N LEU A 90 -3.78 11.69 2.21
CA LEU A 90 -5.08 12.16 1.71
C LEU A 90 -5.66 13.33 2.53
N LYS A 91 -5.23 13.50 3.79
CA LYS A 91 -5.54 14.66 4.65
C LYS A 91 -7.02 14.95 4.84
N ASP A 92 -7.87 13.97 4.91
CA ASP A 92 -9.32 14.18 5.00
C ASP A 92 -9.92 14.99 3.82
N GLU A 93 -9.17 15.11 2.72
CA GLU A 93 -9.61 15.83 1.52
C GLU A 93 -10.18 14.91 0.45
N TYR A 94 -10.12 13.59 0.68
CA TYR A 94 -10.55 12.57 -0.30
C TYR A 94 -11.46 11.55 0.38
N GLU A 95 -12.51 11.18 -0.33
CA GLU A 95 -13.30 9.99 0.02
C GLU A 95 -12.44 8.75 -0.17
N PHE A 96 -12.44 7.84 0.79
CA PHE A 96 -11.72 6.56 0.63
C PHE A 96 -12.42 5.40 1.35
N VAL A 97 -12.12 4.21 0.88
CA VAL A 97 -12.43 2.93 1.52
C VAL A 97 -11.09 2.22 1.77
N LEU A 98 -10.80 1.95 3.03
CA LEU A 98 -9.65 1.14 3.47
C LEU A 98 -10.18 -0.20 3.93
N THR A 99 -9.64 -1.30 3.39
CA THR A 99 -9.91 -2.65 3.87
C THR A 99 -8.60 -3.37 4.13
N THR A 100 -8.58 -4.22 5.16
CA THR A 100 -7.44 -5.08 5.45
C THR A 100 -7.83 -6.51 5.16
N HIS A 101 -7.13 -7.13 4.21
CA HIS A 101 -7.32 -8.51 3.79
C HIS A 101 -6.25 -9.41 4.42
N ILE A 102 -6.68 -10.60 4.82
CA ILE A 102 -5.79 -11.68 5.24
C ILE A 102 -5.91 -12.78 4.17
N ASP A 103 -4.88 -12.97 3.40
CA ASP A 103 -4.88 -14.00 2.34
C ASP A 103 -3.64 -14.89 2.51
N LYS A 104 -3.86 -16.15 2.90
CA LYS A 104 -2.81 -17.17 3.05
C LYS A 104 -1.65 -16.71 3.95
N GLY A 105 -2.00 -16.03 5.06
CA GLY A 105 -1.01 -15.54 6.02
C GLY A 105 -0.31 -14.23 5.62
N HIS A 106 -0.73 -13.62 4.50
CA HIS A 106 -0.25 -12.31 4.07
C HIS A 106 -1.32 -11.26 4.39
N ILE A 107 -0.91 -10.18 4.99
CA ILE A 107 -1.80 -9.06 5.32
C ILE A 107 -1.59 -7.94 4.32
N HIS A 108 -2.69 -7.47 3.73
CA HIS A 108 -2.67 -6.39 2.75
C HIS A 108 -3.73 -5.35 3.09
N ASN A 109 -3.35 -4.10 3.10
CA ASN A 109 -4.28 -2.98 3.08
C ASN A 109 -4.60 -2.63 1.63
N HIS A 110 -5.89 -2.54 1.31
CA HIS A 110 -6.40 -2.01 0.06
C HIS A 110 -7.07 -0.67 0.36
N ILE A 111 -6.52 0.39 -0.21
CA ILE A 111 -7.02 1.75 -0.04
C ILE A 111 -7.50 2.23 -1.41
N THR A 112 -8.81 2.30 -1.58
CA THR A 112 -9.42 2.86 -2.79
C THR A 112 -9.94 4.26 -2.47
N PHE A 113 -9.40 5.27 -3.13
CA PHE A 113 -9.78 6.67 -2.87
C PHE A 113 -10.20 7.39 -4.15
N ASN A 114 -11.15 8.29 -4.02
CA ASN A 114 -11.62 9.11 -5.14
C ASN A 114 -10.47 9.88 -5.75
N ASN A 115 -10.39 9.92 -7.08
CA ASN A 115 -9.36 10.69 -7.77
C ASN A 115 -9.59 12.21 -7.65
N VAL A 116 -10.75 12.64 -7.15
CA VAL A 116 -11.11 14.06 -6.98
C VAL A 116 -10.98 14.45 -5.51
N ASN A 117 -10.26 15.51 -5.24
CA ASN A 117 -10.18 16.16 -3.93
C ASN A 117 -11.51 16.88 -3.68
N MET A 118 -12.21 16.53 -2.59
CA MET A 118 -13.53 17.07 -2.25
C MET A 118 -13.51 18.57 -1.97
N VAL A 119 -12.38 19.08 -1.47
CA VAL A 119 -12.24 20.48 -1.05
C VAL A 119 -11.92 21.39 -2.22
N THR A 120 -11.03 20.94 -3.11
CA THR A 120 -10.51 21.78 -4.21
C THR A 120 -11.09 21.43 -5.57
N GLY A 121 -11.78 20.31 -5.72
CA GLY A 121 -12.27 19.80 -6.99
C GLY A 121 -11.18 19.28 -7.94
N LYS A 122 -9.92 19.32 -7.54
CA LYS A 122 -8.78 18.94 -8.39
C LYS A 122 -8.50 17.46 -8.36
N CYS A 123 -8.03 16.93 -9.48
CA CYS A 123 -7.63 15.51 -9.56
C CYS A 123 -6.30 15.27 -8.85
N TYR A 124 -6.22 14.10 -8.19
CA TYR A 124 -5.00 13.63 -7.55
C TYR A 124 -3.85 13.52 -8.54
N GLN A 125 -2.72 14.12 -8.20
CA GLN A 125 -1.52 14.13 -9.04
C GLN A 125 -0.68 12.90 -8.76
N SER A 126 -0.91 11.83 -9.55
CA SER A 126 -0.15 10.58 -9.43
C SER A 126 1.09 10.65 -10.33
N ASN A 127 2.25 10.80 -9.73
CA ASN A 127 3.53 10.90 -10.41
C ASN A 127 4.64 10.32 -9.51
N LYS A 128 5.87 10.34 -9.99
CA LYS A 128 7.03 9.79 -9.27
C LYS A 128 7.18 10.41 -7.86
N LYS A 129 6.97 11.73 -7.74
CA LYS A 129 7.09 12.45 -6.46
C LYS A 129 6.02 12.00 -5.45
N SER A 130 4.76 11.89 -5.89
CA SER A 130 3.67 11.42 -5.01
C SER A 130 3.87 9.97 -4.61
N TYR A 131 4.37 9.13 -5.52
CA TYR A 131 4.70 7.72 -5.22
C TYR A 131 5.80 7.62 -4.13
N HIS A 132 6.87 8.40 -4.27
CA HIS A 132 7.94 8.42 -3.25
C HIS A 132 7.42 8.94 -1.90
N LYS A 133 6.51 9.93 -1.91
CA LYS A 133 5.87 10.42 -0.69
C LYS A 133 5.06 9.30 0.01
N ILE A 134 4.26 8.53 -0.76
CA ILE A 134 3.49 7.40 -0.22
C ILE A 134 4.45 6.38 0.43
N ARG A 135 5.48 5.96 -0.30
CA ARG A 135 6.47 4.99 0.17
C ARG A 135 7.14 5.49 1.46
N TYR A 136 7.63 6.72 1.45
CA TYR A 136 8.30 7.33 2.62
C TYR A 136 7.38 7.33 3.85
N GLN A 137 6.11 7.74 3.69
CA GLN A 137 5.17 7.77 4.81
C GLN A 137 4.85 6.35 5.32
N SER A 138 4.69 5.39 4.40
CA SER A 138 4.48 3.99 4.76
C SER A 138 5.66 3.43 5.56
N ASP A 139 6.88 3.66 5.09
CA ASP A 139 8.12 3.20 5.77
C ASP A 139 8.26 3.85 7.15
N LYS A 140 7.98 5.15 7.25
CA LYS A 140 8.01 5.88 8.52
C LYS A 140 7.02 5.28 9.52
N LEU A 141 5.78 5.03 9.10
CA LEU A 141 4.75 4.42 9.95
C LEU A 141 5.14 2.99 10.37
N CYS A 142 5.73 2.21 9.47
CA CYS A 142 6.24 0.88 9.80
C CYS A 142 7.30 0.96 10.91
N LYS A 143 8.27 1.88 10.77
CA LYS A 143 9.30 2.10 11.82
C LYS A 143 8.68 2.49 13.16
N GLU A 144 7.72 3.42 13.15
CA GLU A 144 7.01 3.87 14.36
C GLU A 144 6.25 2.74 15.05
N ASN A 145 5.86 1.70 14.30
CA ASN A 145 5.16 0.52 14.79
C ASN A 145 6.07 -0.70 14.98
N ASN A 146 7.38 -0.50 15.02
CA ASN A 146 8.40 -1.55 15.23
C ASN A 146 8.43 -2.63 14.14
N LEU A 147 7.97 -2.30 12.92
CA LEU A 147 8.06 -3.20 11.77
C LEU A 147 9.36 -2.96 11.01
N VAL A 148 9.86 -3.99 10.35
CA VAL A 148 11.10 -3.92 9.57
C VAL A 148 10.91 -2.99 8.37
N VAL A 149 11.90 -2.15 8.09
CA VAL A 149 11.95 -1.32 6.88
C VAL A 149 13.32 -1.50 6.23
N ILE A 150 13.34 -1.65 4.91
CA ILE A 150 14.59 -1.71 4.16
C ILE A 150 15.10 -0.27 3.98
N ASP A 151 16.23 0.04 4.59
CA ASP A 151 16.90 1.31 4.39
C ASP A 151 17.51 1.35 2.98
N GLU A 152 17.38 2.47 2.28
CA GLU A 152 17.94 2.63 0.92
C GLU A 152 19.48 2.40 0.90
N HIS A 153 20.16 2.69 1.98
CA HIS A 153 21.59 2.35 2.14
C HIS A 153 21.83 0.84 2.14
N TYR A 154 20.92 0.08 2.71
CA TYR A 154 21.01 -1.38 2.76
C TYR A 154 20.78 -2.00 1.37
N GLU A 155 19.85 -1.45 0.59
CA GLU A 155 19.64 -1.89 -0.80
C GLU A 155 20.90 -1.66 -1.65
N THR A 156 21.51 -0.48 -1.54
CA THR A 156 22.71 -0.14 -2.31
C THR A 156 23.89 -1.05 -1.93
N TYR A 157 24.05 -1.35 -0.64
CA TYR A 157 25.09 -2.25 -0.15
C TYR A 157 24.90 -3.68 -0.63
N ASN A 158 23.67 -4.21 -0.55
CA ASN A 158 23.36 -5.56 -1.00
C ASN A 158 23.44 -5.70 -2.51
N ILE A 159 23.06 -4.68 -3.29
CA ILE A 159 23.22 -4.65 -4.75
C ILE A 159 24.70 -4.73 -5.11
N LYS A 160 25.57 -3.99 -4.40
CA LYS A 160 27.03 -4.04 -4.62
C LYS A 160 27.62 -5.40 -4.25
N LEU A 161 27.17 -5.99 -3.15
CA LEU A 161 27.62 -7.30 -2.69
C LEU A 161 27.21 -8.40 -3.67
N VAL A 162 25.96 -8.39 -4.14
CA VAL A 162 25.42 -9.34 -5.12
C VAL A 162 26.11 -9.19 -6.47
N ALA A 163 26.38 -7.96 -6.90
CA ALA A 163 27.14 -7.69 -8.12
C ALA A 163 28.58 -8.22 -8.05
N SER A 164 29.21 -8.09 -6.87
CA SER A 164 30.57 -8.61 -6.65
C SER A 164 30.64 -10.16 -6.65
N HIS A 165 29.51 -10.84 -6.41
CA HIS A 165 29.42 -12.30 -6.45
C HIS A 165 28.85 -12.85 -7.76
N GLY A 166 28.73 -12.03 -8.80
CA GLY A 166 28.38 -12.45 -10.15
C GLY A 166 26.91 -12.81 -10.37
N MET A 167 26.01 -12.48 -9.45
CA MET A 167 24.58 -12.73 -9.63
C MET A 167 23.92 -11.64 -10.48
N LYS A 168 23.18 -12.06 -11.51
CA LYS A 168 22.49 -11.13 -12.40
C LYS A 168 21.29 -10.45 -11.71
N MET A 169 21.30 -9.13 -11.66
CA MET A 169 20.27 -8.30 -11.01
C MET A 169 18.83 -8.52 -11.51
N ASN A 170 18.64 -9.03 -12.72
CA ASN A 170 17.32 -9.25 -13.30
C ASN A 170 16.54 -10.42 -12.64
N SER A 171 17.22 -11.38 -12.05
CA SER A 171 16.55 -12.48 -11.34
C SER A 171 16.01 -12.01 -9.98
N LEU A 172 16.76 -11.16 -9.29
CA LEU A 172 16.36 -10.62 -7.99
C LEU A 172 15.14 -9.71 -8.08
N ARG A 173 15.03 -8.91 -9.15
CA ARG A 173 13.88 -8.02 -9.36
C ARG A 173 12.59 -8.79 -9.65
N LYS A 174 12.66 -9.89 -10.38
CA LYS A 174 11.50 -10.75 -10.64
C LYS A 174 11.07 -11.53 -9.40
N ASP A 175 12.03 -12.02 -8.63
CA ASP A 175 11.76 -12.75 -7.39
C ASP A 175 11.21 -11.82 -6.30
N PHE A 176 11.68 -10.58 -6.24
CA PHE A 176 11.21 -9.58 -5.28
C PHE A 176 9.75 -9.16 -5.53
N LEU A 177 9.32 -9.15 -6.79
CA LEU A 177 7.94 -8.78 -7.16
C LEU A 177 6.98 -9.97 -7.17
N GLY A 178 7.49 -11.21 -7.23
CA GLY A 178 6.67 -12.41 -7.33
C GLY A 178 6.79 -13.43 -6.19
N LYS A 179 7.90 -13.44 -5.47
CA LYS A 179 8.20 -14.42 -4.41
C LYS A 179 8.91 -13.80 -3.20
N ALA A 180 8.57 -12.57 -2.87
CA ALA A 180 9.30 -11.75 -1.89
C ALA A 180 9.32 -12.32 -0.46
N SER A 181 8.52 -13.34 -0.18
CA SER A 181 8.31 -13.78 1.19
C SER A 181 9.34 -14.78 1.74
N TYR A 182 10.13 -15.44 0.91
CA TYR A 182 10.96 -16.56 1.39
C TYR A 182 12.47 -16.29 1.46
N ASN A 183 12.98 -15.35 0.69
CA ASN A 183 14.44 -15.18 0.60
C ASN A 183 15.01 -14.06 1.48
N LEU A 184 14.17 -13.19 2.01
CA LEU A 184 14.65 -12.13 2.93
C LEU A 184 14.99 -12.66 4.33
N ILE A 185 14.45 -13.81 4.70
CA ILE A 185 14.70 -14.43 6.03
C ILE A 185 16.12 -15.03 6.11
N LEU A 186 16.74 -15.30 4.97
CA LEU A 186 18.08 -15.95 4.93
C LEU A 186 19.25 -14.97 4.98
N ILE A 187 18.98 -13.65 4.93
CA ILE A 187 20.04 -12.66 5.09
C ILE A 187 19.96 -12.05 6.48
N LYS A 188 20.12 -12.89 7.51
CA LYS A 188 20.56 -12.38 8.80
C LYS A 188 21.99 -11.87 8.63
N PRO A 189 22.32 -10.66 9.08
CA PRO A 189 23.72 -10.27 9.12
C PRO A 189 24.46 -11.27 10.00
N LEU A 190 25.49 -11.86 9.45
CA LEU A 190 26.47 -12.58 10.27
C LEU A 190 26.95 -11.60 11.34
N ASN A 191 26.56 -11.85 12.57
CA ASN A 191 27.14 -11.14 13.71
C ASN A 191 28.66 -11.27 13.61
N ASN A 192 29.33 -10.18 13.35
CA ASN A 192 30.76 -10.08 13.59
C ASN A 192 30.96 -10.16 15.10
N GLN A 193 31.07 -11.36 15.62
CA GLN A 193 31.71 -11.57 16.92
C GLN A 193 33.18 -11.17 16.72
N LYS A 194 33.54 -9.98 17.10
CA LYS A 194 34.92 -9.62 17.41
C LYS A 194 35.30 -10.39 18.68
N THR A 195 36.08 -11.49 18.49
CA THR A 195 36.83 -12.09 19.58
C THR A 195 38.00 -11.21 19.91
N UNK A 196 37.93 -10.93 20.92
CA UNK A 196 39.01 -10.18 21.36
C UNK A 196 39.85 -10.75 22.26
#